data_2ffa97e642d9507dfd754081a86d336e
#
_entry.id   2ffa97e642d9507dfd754081a86d336e
#
_cell.length_a   1.000
_cell.length_b   1.000
_cell.length_c   1.000
_cell.angle_alpha   90.00
_cell.angle_beta   90.00
_cell.angle_gamma   90.00
#
_symmetry.space_group_name_H-M   'P 1'
#
loop_
_entity.id
_entity.type
_entity.pdbx_description
1 polymer ?
#
loop_
_entity_poly.entity_id
_entity_poly.type
_entity_poly.pdbx_seq_one_letter_code
_entity_poly.pdbx_strand_id
1 'polypeptide(L)'
;MPHILLLEDDTEIRLGLEQHLRREGFTISAVGTGQEALQAIATAGQGPRLDAALLDLSLPDMDGLDVLRAVRTDPVHRGLPVLLVTARNEEIDRVLGLELGADDYISKPFSARELAARLRAILRRSVPAEMPERTQQLSYGPITVDLDMHTARVDGQLLDLTRREFELLAYFLRNPRRVLTREKILQQVWGLDYLGESRTIDAHVRRVRAKLGEAAAVHIETVVGVGYRLGGPAGG
;
A
#
# COMPACT_ATOMS: atom_id res chain seq x y z
N MET A 1 4.19 -19.58 -3.80
CA MET A 1 5.14 -18.49 -4.14
C MET A 1 4.29 -17.29 -4.54
N PRO A 2 4.56 -16.08 -4.06
CA PRO A 2 3.79 -14.90 -4.45
C PRO A 2 3.93 -14.63 -5.95
N HIS A 3 2.80 -14.28 -6.59
CA HIS A 3 2.72 -14.03 -8.02
C HIS A 3 2.66 -12.51 -8.28
N ILE A 4 3.62 -12.00 -9.02
CA ILE A 4 3.84 -10.57 -9.24
C ILE A 4 3.65 -10.23 -10.71
N LEU A 5 2.85 -9.22 -10.99
CA LEU A 5 2.82 -8.57 -12.29
C LEU A 5 3.99 -7.57 -12.36
N LEU A 6 4.87 -7.70 -13.34
CA LEU A 6 5.97 -6.77 -13.61
C LEU A 6 5.68 -6.02 -14.90
N LEU A 7 5.45 -4.73 -14.83
CA LEU A 7 5.28 -3.83 -15.97
C LEU A 7 6.52 -2.93 -16.09
N GLU A 8 7.29 -3.15 -17.14
CA GLU A 8 8.51 -2.40 -17.47
C GLU A 8 8.69 -2.42 -18.99
N ASP A 9 8.81 -1.29 -19.64
CA ASP A 9 8.90 -1.20 -21.09
C ASP A 9 10.29 -1.57 -21.61
N ASP A 10 11.36 -1.22 -20.90
CA ASP A 10 12.71 -1.60 -21.28
C ASP A 10 12.91 -3.12 -21.15
N THR A 11 13.19 -3.76 -22.28
CA THR A 11 13.32 -5.23 -22.35
C THR A 11 14.50 -5.76 -21.54
N GLU A 12 15.63 -5.03 -21.49
CA GLU A 12 16.81 -5.48 -20.75
C GLU A 12 16.57 -5.38 -19.24
N ILE A 13 15.99 -4.26 -18.80
CA ILE A 13 15.61 -4.05 -17.40
C ILE A 13 14.56 -5.09 -16.99
N ARG A 14 13.52 -5.27 -17.81
CA ARG A 14 12.44 -6.24 -17.55
C ARG A 14 12.98 -7.66 -17.37
N LEU A 15 13.82 -8.14 -18.29
CA LEU A 15 14.44 -9.47 -18.20
C LEU A 15 15.36 -9.60 -16.97
N GLY A 16 16.16 -8.59 -16.68
CA GLY A 16 17.02 -8.56 -15.50
C GLY A 16 16.25 -8.64 -14.19
N LEU A 17 15.18 -7.84 -14.08
CA LEU A 17 14.30 -7.84 -12.91
C LEU A 17 13.55 -9.17 -12.77
N GLU A 18 13.01 -9.70 -13.86
CA GLU A 18 12.32 -10.99 -13.85
C GLU A 18 13.23 -12.11 -13.34
N GLN A 19 14.45 -12.22 -13.87
CA GLN A 19 15.42 -13.23 -13.43
C GLN A 19 15.77 -13.06 -11.94
N HIS A 20 16.02 -11.83 -11.50
CA HIS A 20 16.36 -11.57 -10.12
C HIS A 20 15.21 -11.94 -9.18
N LEU A 21 14.01 -11.45 -9.45
CA LEU A 21 12.84 -11.71 -8.62
C LEU A 21 12.46 -13.19 -8.57
N ARG A 22 12.63 -13.93 -9.67
CA ARG A 22 12.45 -15.38 -9.68
C ARG A 22 13.44 -16.09 -8.75
N ARG A 23 14.72 -15.66 -8.70
CA ARG A 23 15.72 -16.19 -7.75
C ARG A 23 15.36 -15.87 -6.29
N GLU A 24 14.67 -14.74 -6.07
CA GLU A 24 14.18 -14.31 -4.75
C GLU A 24 12.89 -15.03 -4.33
N GLY A 25 12.39 -15.98 -5.14
CA GLY A 25 11.26 -16.85 -4.82
C GLY A 25 9.89 -16.30 -5.24
N PHE A 26 9.84 -15.40 -6.22
CA PHE A 26 8.59 -14.90 -6.79
C PHE A 26 8.23 -15.61 -8.10
N THR A 27 6.94 -15.73 -8.38
CA THR A 27 6.43 -16.05 -9.71
C THR A 27 6.17 -14.74 -10.42
N ILE A 28 6.64 -14.57 -11.67
CA ILE A 28 6.57 -13.30 -12.39
C ILE A 28 5.80 -13.47 -13.69
N SER A 29 4.80 -12.59 -13.89
CA SER A 29 4.19 -12.27 -15.17
C SER A 29 4.74 -10.92 -15.62
N ALA A 30 5.66 -10.93 -16.59
CA ALA A 30 6.32 -9.74 -17.10
C ALA A 30 5.65 -9.26 -18.39
N VAL A 31 5.35 -7.96 -18.46
CA VAL A 31 4.71 -7.30 -19.61
C VAL A 31 5.43 -5.99 -19.91
N GLY A 32 5.35 -5.54 -21.19
CA GLY A 32 6.08 -4.36 -21.67
C GLY A 32 5.22 -3.12 -21.90
N THR A 33 3.90 -3.26 -21.85
CA THR A 33 2.97 -2.17 -22.12
C THR A 33 1.85 -2.08 -21.07
N GLY A 34 1.31 -0.90 -20.88
CA GLY A 34 0.17 -0.68 -19.99
C GLY A 34 -1.06 -1.48 -20.42
N GLN A 35 -1.28 -1.61 -21.72
CA GLN A 35 -2.39 -2.40 -22.26
C GLN A 35 -2.26 -3.89 -21.90
N GLU A 36 -1.06 -4.47 -22.03
CA GLU A 36 -0.79 -5.85 -21.61
C GLU A 36 -1.00 -6.02 -20.10
N ALA A 37 -0.58 -5.03 -19.29
CA ALA A 37 -0.80 -5.05 -17.85
C ALA A 37 -2.29 -5.06 -17.50
N LEU A 38 -3.09 -4.19 -18.11
CA LEU A 38 -4.54 -4.14 -17.91
C LEU A 38 -5.20 -5.45 -18.32
N GLN A 39 -4.77 -6.06 -19.42
CA GLN A 39 -5.27 -7.36 -19.85
C GLN A 39 -4.88 -8.47 -18.86
N ALA A 40 -3.65 -8.49 -18.36
CA ALA A 40 -3.19 -9.45 -17.36
C ALA A 40 -4.00 -9.33 -16.06
N ILE A 41 -4.31 -8.11 -15.61
CA ILE A 41 -5.16 -7.85 -14.44
C ILE A 41 -6.59 -8.36 -14.68
N ALA A 42 -7.19 -8.02 -15.82
CA ALA A 42 -8.56 -8.44 -16.14
C ALA A 42 -8.72 -9.97 -16.22
N THR A 43 -7.68 -10.69 -16.67
CA THR A 43 -7.68 -12.16 -16.78
C THR A 43 -7.23 -12.88 -15.50
N ALA A 44 -6.64 -12.18 -14.54
CA ALA A 44 -6.16 -12.77 -13.28
C ALA A 44 -7.28 -13.42 -12.45
N GLY A 45 -8.54 -13.08 -12.69
CA GLY A 45 -9.70 -13.77 -12.10
C GLY A 45 -9.95 -15.17 -12.64
N GLN A 46 -9.38 -15.53 -13.79
CA GLN A 46 -9.51 -16.84 -14.45
C GLN A 46 -8.23 -17.68 -14.39
N GLY A 47 -7.14 -17.15 -13.81
CA GLY A 47 -5.83 -17.77 -13.69
C GLY A 47 -5.26 -17.66 -12.26
N PRO A 48 -3.93 -17.85 -12.10
CA PRO A 48 -3.28 -17.66 -10.82
C PRO A 48 -3.46 -16.23 -10.33
N ARG A 49 -3.97 -16.09 -9.10
CA ARG A 49 -4.17 -14.78 -8.46
C ARG A 49 -2.88 -13.99 -8.41
N LEU A 50 -2.96 -12.70 -8.73
CA LEU A 50 -1.86 -11.75 -8.49
C LEU A 50 -1.81 -11.38 -6.99
N ASP A 51 -0.61 -11.38 -6.45
CA ASP A 51 -0.35 -10.98 -5.06
C ASP A 51 0.16 -9.55 -4.93
N ALA A 52 0.84 -9.01 -5.97
CA ALA A 52 1.22 -7.62 -6.09
C ALA A 52 1.51 -7.22 -7.55
N ALA A 53 1.61 -5.92 -7.81
CA ALA A 53 2.08 -5.37 -9.07
C ALA A 53 3.27 -4.43 -8.87
N LEU A 54 4.26 -4.53 -9.76
CA LEU A 54 5.33 -3.56 -9.97
C LEU A 54 5.00 -2.80 -11.24
N LEU A 55 4.78 -1.49 -11.15
CA LEU A 55 4.34 -0.68 -12.28
C LEU A 55 5.37 0.43 -12.56
N ASP A 56 5.98 0.41 -13.73
CA ASP A 56 6.68 1.60 -14.23
C ASP A 56 5.66 2.69 -14.61
N LEU A 57 6.02 3.93 -14.36
CA LEU A 57 5.21 5.08 -14.74
C LEU A 57 5.46 5.52 -16.18
N SER A 58 6.67 5.31 -16.70
CA SER A 58 7.08 5.77 -18.02
C SER A 58 6.91 4.65 -19.03
N LEU A 59 5.73 4.58 -19.65
CA LEU A 59 5.39 3.55 -20.64
C LEU A 59 5.22 4.18 -22.03
N PRO A 60 5.40 3.41 -23.12
CA PRO A 60 5.28 3.93 -24.48
C PRO A 60 3.84 4.16 -24.93
N ASP A 61 2.87 3.50 -24.32
CA ASP A 61 1.47 3.47 -24.76
C ASP A 61 0.52 4.25 -23.86
N MET A 62 0.84 4.41 -22.55
CA MET A 62 0.02 5.17 -21.61
C MET A 62 0.82 5.61 -20.39
N ASP A 63 0.25 6.45 -19.53
CA ASP A 63 0.87 6.75 -18.23
C ASP A 63 0.63 5.58 -17.26
N GLY A 64 1.68 5.11 -16.56
CA GLY A 64 1.56 4.06 -15.56
C GLY A 64 0.62 4.41 -14.40
N LEU A 65 0.36 5.70 -14.15
CA LEU A 65 -0.67 6.16 -13.21
C LEU A 65 -2.09 5.80 -13.69
N ASP A 66 -2.32 5.70 -15.00
CA ASP A 66 -3.63 5.27 -15.52
C ASP A 66 -3.83 3.77 -15.30
N VAL A 67 -2.77 2.96 -15.38
CA VAL A 67 -2.81 1.55 -14.97
C VAL A 67 -3.13 1.45 -13.48
N LEU A 68 -2.50 2.25 -12.62
CA LEU A 68 -2.80 2.28 -11.18
C LEU A 68 -4.26 2.66 -10.92
N ARG A 69 -4.78 3.70 -11.60
CA ARG A 69 -6.20 4.10 -11.47
C ARG A 69 -7.14 2.96 -11.85
N ALA A 70 -6.86 2.26 -12.96
CA ALA A 70 -7.65 1.12 -13.40
C ALA A 70 -7.65 0.00 -12.33
N VAL A 71 -6.49 -0.33 -11.75
CA VAL A 71 -6.39 -1.30 -10.64
C VAL A 71 -7.26 -0.87 -9.46
N ARG A 72 -7.24 0.41 -9.09
CA ARG A 72 -7.97 0.91 -7.90
C ARG A 72 -9.47 1.05 -8.12
N THR A 73 -9.92 1.17 -9.37
CA THR A 73 -11.35 1.21 -9.73
C THR A 73 -11.94 -0.18 -9.97
N ASP A 74 -11.09 -1.20 -10.18
CA ASP A 74 -11.56 -2.57 -10.39
C ASP A 74 -12.02 -3.19 -9.05
N PRO A 75 -13.27 -3.68 -8.95
CA PRO A 75 -13.81 -4.24 -7.70
C PRO A 75 -13.04 -5.45 -7.18
N VAL A 76 -12.39 -6.21 -8.06
CA VAL A 76 -11.64 -7.44 -7.72
C VAL A 76 -10.21 -7.09 -7.28
N HIS A 77 -9.55 -6.13 -7.97
CA HIS A 77 -8.12 -5.86 -7.82
C HIS A 77 -7.80 -4.57 -7.07
N ARG A 78 -8.80 -3.78 -6.63
CA ARG A 78 -8.57 -2.51 -5.90
C ARG A 78 -7.69 -2.64 -4.66
N GLY A 79 -7.68 -3.82 -4.02
CA GLY A 79 -6.83 -4.15 -2.88
C GLY A 79 -5.47 -4.76 -3.25
N LEU A 80 -5.15 -4.90 -4.55
CA LEU A 80 -3.86 -5.44 -5.00
C LEU A 80 -2.72 -4.52 -4.54
N PRO A 81 -1.72 -5.01 -3.80
CA PRO A 81 -0.54 -4.24 -3.47
C PRO A 81 0.20 -3.75 -4.71
N VAL A 82 0.50 -2.45 -4.78
CA VAL A 82 1.19 -1.82 -5.92
C VAL A 82 2.44 -1.10 -5.45
N LEU A 83 3.59 -1.48 -6.03
CA LEU A 83 4.85 -0.75 -5.93
C LEU A 83 5.11 -0.03 -7.25
N LEU A 84 5.20 1.30 -7.20
CA LEU A 84 5.57 2.10 -8.36
C LEU A 84 7.09 2.10 -8.55
N VAL A 85 7.52 1.95 -9.80
CA VAL A 85 8.91 2.10 -10.22
C VAL A 85 8.96 3.30 -11.14
N THR A 86 9.85 4.26 -10.89
CA THR A 86 9.85 5.49 -11.69
C THR A 86 11.24 6.08 -11.85
N ALA A 87 11.55 6.56 -13.05
CA ALA A 87 12.69 7.45 -13.33
C ALA A 87 12.33 8.91 -13.07
N ARG A 88 11.05 9.23 -12.88
CA ARG A 88 10.58 10.59 -12.61
C ARG A 88 10.99 10.99 -11.21
N ASN A 89 11.96 11.90 -11.12
CA ASN A 89 12.48 12.42 -9.85
C ASN A 89 11.63 13.57 -9.28
N GLU A 90 10.54 13.94 -9.94
CA GLU A 90 9.68 14.99 -9.43
C GLU A 90 8.90 14.48 -8.22
N GLU A 91 9.04 15.19 -7.12
CA GLU A 91 8.31 14.94 -5.88
C GLU A 91 6.79 14.83 -6.12
N ILE A 92 6.30 15.56 -7.10
CA ILE A 92 4.90 15.61 -7.51
C ILE A 92 4.41 14.24 -7.99
N ASP A 93 5.15 13.55 -8.86
CA ASP A 93 4.73 12.24 -9.39
C ASP A 93 4.69 11.15 -8.30
N ARG A 94 5.66 11.20 -7.37
CA ARG A 94 5.70 10.28 -6.23
C ARG A 94 4.53 10.50 -5.27
N VAL A 95 4.24 11.75 -4.95
CA VAL A 95 3.10 12.11 -4.10
C VAL A 95 1.80 11.72 -4.80
N LEU A 96 1.66 12.02 -6.10
CA LEU A 96 0.47 11.69 -6.87
C LEU A 96 0.23 10.18 -6.95
N GLY A 97 1.27 9.37 -7.19
CA GLY A 97 1.15 7.92 -7.20
C GLY A 97 0.68 7.35 -5.86
N LEU A 98 1.26 7.84 -4.76
CA LEU A 98 0.81 7.47 -3.42
C LEU A 98 -0.63 7.96 -3.15
N GLU A 99 -1.01 9.15 -3.58
CA GLU A 99 -2.38 9.68 -3.45
C GLU A 99 -3.40 8.91 -4.29
N LEU A 100 -2.99 8.37 -5.43
CA LEU A 100 -3.82 7.50 -6.27
C LEU A 100 -3.95 6.07 -5.74
N GLY A 101 -3.21 5.72 -4.70
CA GLY A 101 -3.40 4.44 -4.02
C GLY A 101 -2.26 3.45 -4.13
N ALA A 102 -1.09 3.83 -4.64
CA ALA A 102 0.09 2.98 -4.52
C ALA A 102 0.44 2.71 -3.05
N ASP A 103 0.99 1.53 -2.78
CA ASP A 103 1.39 1.13 -1.43
C ASP A 103 2.78 1.63 -1.09
N ASP A 104 3.65 1.75 -2.10
CA ASP A 104 5.00 2.30 -2.01
C ASP A 104 5.52 2.69 -3.41
N TYR A 105 6.68 3.32 -3.45
CA TYR A 105 7.40 3.63 -4.70
C TYR A 105 8.90 3.43 -4.55
N ILE A 106 9.59 3.26 -5.68
CA ILE A 106 11.05 3.21 -5.78
C ILE A 106 11.52 4.02 -6.98
N SER A 107 12.54 4.87 -6.78
CA SER A 107 13.10 5.70 -7.86
C SER A 107 14.26 5.01 -8.55
N LYS A 108 14.31 5.04 -9.88
CA LYS A 108 15.46 4.63 -10.69
C LYS A 108 16.58 5.70 -10.53
N PRO A 109 17.88 5.31 -10.35
CA PRO A 109 18.38 3.93 -10.30
C PRO A 109 18.19 3.30 -8.90
N PHE A 110 17.84 2.04 -8.85
CA PHE A 110 17.70 1.25 -7.62
C PHE A 110 18.47 -0.08 -7.73
N SER A 111 18.76 -0.70 -6.60
CA SER A 111 19.29 -2.06 -6.60
C SER A 111 18.15 -3.08 -6.65
N ALA A 112 18.37 -4.20 -7.36
CA ALA A 112 17.41 -5.29 -7.39
C ALA A 112 17.11 -5.86 -5.98
N ARG A 113 18.09 -5.78 -5.06
CA ARG A 113 17.92 -6.15 -3.65
C ARG A 113 16.96 -5.21 -2.92
N GLU A 114 17.05 -3.90 -3.16
CA GLU A 114 16.12 -2.91 -2.60
C GLU A 114 14.71 -3.15 -3.09
N LEU A 115 14.54 -3.37 -4.42
CA LEU A 115 13.25 -3.69 -5.01
C LEU A 115 12.62 -4.92 -4.35
N ALA A 116 13.38 -6.01 -4.23
CA ALA A 116 12.92 -7.24 -3.59
C ALA A 116 12.53 -7.02 -2.11
N ALA A 117 13.28 -6.21 -1.37
CA ALA A 117 12.98 -5.87 0.03
C ALA A 117 11.66 -5.10 0.14
N ARG A 118 11.44 -4.08 -0.71
CA ARG A 118 10.19 -3.31 -0.76
C ARG A 118 9.00 -4.18 -1.17
N LEU A 119 9.19 -5.04 -2.17
CA LEU A 119 8.16 -5.97 -2.61
C LEU A 119 7.76 -6.94 -1.49
N ARG A 120 8.72 -7.49 -0.75
CA ARG A 120 8.42 -8.30 0.44
C ARG A 120 7.70 -7.49 1.52
N ALA A 121 8.06 -6.23 1.70
CA ALA A 121 7.40 -5.36 2.68
C ALA A 121 5.92 -5.14 2.35
N ILE A 122 5.57 -4.89 1.07
CA ILE A 122 4.16 -4.72 0.69
C ILE A 122 3.38 -6.04 0.66
N LEU A 123 4.06 -7.18 0.47
CA LEU A 123 3.46 -8.51 0.47
C LEU A 123 3.28 -9.10 1.87
N ARG A 124 4.02 -8.61 2.86
CA ARG A 124 3.98 -9.18 4.21
C ARG A 124 2.56 -9.12 4.73
N ARG A 125 1.94 -10.28 4.87
CA ARG A 125 0.70 -10.40 5.65
C ARG A 125 1.09 -10.10 7.10
N SER A 126 0.40 -9.17 7.74
CA SER A 126 0.42 -9.12 9.20
C SER A 126 -0.13 -10.47 9.65
N VAL A 127 0.76 -11.40 10.00
CA VAL A 127 0.36 -12.64 10.64
C VAL A 127 -0.24 -12.18 11.96
N PRO A 128 -1.52 -12.45 12.24
CA PRO A 128 -2.01 -12.28 13.60
C PRO A 128 -1.14 -13.18 14.46
N ALA A 129 -0.48 -12.64 15.48
CA ALA A 129 0.11 -13.48 16.50
C ALA A 129 -1.01 -14.40 17.00
N GLU A 130 -0.76 -15.71 17.00
CA GLU A 130 -1.68 -16.72 17.54
C GLU A 130 -2.09 -16.30 18.95
N MET A 131 -3.29 -15.77 19.09
CA MET A 131 -3.95 -15.53 20.36
C MET A 131 -5.41 -15.99 20.24
N PRO A 132 -5.97 -16.56 21.33
CA PRO A 132 -7.20 -17.35 21.29
C PRO A 132 -8.42 -16.47 20.97
N GLU A 133 -9.38 -17.09 20.32
CA GLU A 133 -10.77 -16.74 20.05
C GLU A 133 -11.34 -15.56 20.87
N ARG A 134 -11.07 -14.34 20.43
CA ARG A 134 -11.88 -13.15 20.68
C ARG A 134 -11.85 -12.35 19.40
N THR A 135 -13.02 -12.08 18.86
CA THR A 135 -13.20 -11.09 17.77
C THR A 135 -12.36 -9.88 18.09
N GLN A 136 -11.21 -9.70 17.39
CA GLN A 136 -10.30 -8.59 17.67
C GLN A 136 -10.84 -7.33 17.02
N GLN A 137 -11.90 -6.79 17.60
CA GLN A 137 -12.47 -5.52 17.20
C GLN A 137 -11.80 -4.39 18.00
N LEU A 138 -11.23 -3.43 17.29
CA LEU A 138 -10.68 -2.20 17.86
C LEU A 138 -11.67 -1.06 17.58
N SER A 139 -11.85 -0.16 18.55
CA SER A 139 -12.73 1.01 18.37
C SER A 139 -12.14 2.27 19.00
N TYR A 140 -12.41 3.41 18.37
CA TYR A 140 -12.10 4.73 18.89
C TYR A 140 -13.09 5.76 18.34
N GLY A 141 -13.91 6.36 19.18
CA GLY A 141 -15.00 7.23 18.74
C GLY A 141 -15.92 6.49 17.75
N PRO A 142 -16.21 7.08 16.59
CA PRO A 142 -17.07 6.46 15.57
C PRO A 142 -16.36 5.36 14.75
N ILE A 143 -15.05 5.20 14.92
CA ILE A 143 -14.22 4.30 14.11
C ILE A 143 -14.18 2.91 14.74
N THR A 144 -14.48 1.88 13.94
CA THR A 144 -14.33 0.48 14.33
C THR A 144 -13.54 -0.28 13.28
N VAL A 145 -12.65 -1.17 13.72
CA VAL A 145 -11.84 -2.05 12.86
C VAL A 145 -12.00 -3.47 13.37
N ASP A 146 -12.38 -4.37 12.48
CA ASP A 146 -12.41 -5.81 12.71
C ASP A 146 -11.16 -6.41 12.05
N LEU A 147 -10.26 -6.93 12.87
CA LEU A 147 -8.98 -7.47 12.42
C LEU A 147 -9.12 -8.84 11.75
N ASP A 148 -10.10 -9.62 12.15
CA ASP A 148 -10.33 -10.96 11.62
C ASP A 148 -11.01 -10.88 10.24
N MET A 149 -12.02 -10.03 10.15
CA MET A 149 -12.72 -9.77 8.88
C MET A 149 -11.98 -8.81 7.95
N HIS A 150 -10.89 -8.20 8.42
CA HIS A 150 -10.12 -7.17 7.69
C HIS A 150 -11.01 -6.03 7.17
N THR A 151 -11.93 -5.57 8.00
CA THR A 151 -12.89 -4.49 7.66
C THR A 151 -12.79 -3.33 8.62
N ALA A 152 -13.07 -2.13 8.13
CA ALA A 152 -13.15 -0.91 8.92
C ALA A 152 -14.49 -0.21 8.68
N ARG A 153 -15.02 0.46 9.70
CA ARG A 153 -16.29 1.19 9.64
C ARG A 153 -16.19 2.53 10.36
N VAL A 154 -16.96 3.49 9.89
CA VAL A 154 -17.25 4.74 10.61
C VAL A 154 -18.76 4.84 10.76
N ASP A 155 -19.24 5.03 11.99
CA ASP A 155 -20.68 5.05 12.30
C ASP A 155 -21.45 3.86 11.71
N GLY A 156 -20.81 2.67 11.69
CA GLY A 156 -21.36 1.44 11.14
C GLY A 156 -21.25 1.30 9.61
N GLN A 157 -20.89 2.36 8.88
CA GLN A 157 -20.71 2.31 7.43
C GLN A 157 -19.33 1.76 7.06
N LEU A 158 -19.29 0.80 6.13
CA LEU A 158 -18.06 0.16 5.68
C LEU A 158 -17.17 1.16 4.93
N LEU A 159 -15.88 1.19 5.29
CA LEU A 159 -14.86 1.96 4.61
C LEU A 159 -14.16 1.13 3.53
N ASP A 160 -13.95 1.73 2.37
CA ASP A 160 -13.16 1.13 1.30
C ASP A 160 -11.68 1.52 1.46
N LEU A 161 -10.97 0.74 2.26
CA LEU A 161 -9.54 0.95 2.50
C LEU A 161 -8.70 0.01 1.66
N THR A 162 -7.58 0.51 1.14
CA THR A 162 -6.51 -0.37 0.66
C THR A 162 -5.91 -1.12 1.85
N ARG A 163 -5.18 -2.18 1.57
CA ARG A 163 -4.53 -2.97 2.62
C ARG A 163 -3.66 -2.11 3.54
N ARG A 164 -2.83 -1.21 2.99
CA ARG A 164 -1.94 -0.34 3.78
C ARG A 164 -2.69 0.69 4.62
N GLU A 165 -3.76 1.23 4.08
CA GLU A 165 -4.63 2.13 4.83
C GLU A 165 -5.29 1.44 6.02
N PHE A 166 -5.75 0.20 5.81
CA PHE A 166 -6.30 -0.62 6.88
C PHE A 166 -5.26 -0.92 7.97
N GLU A 167 -4.06 -1.39 7.58
CA GLU A 167 -2.97 -1.69 8.52
C GLU A 167 -2.56 -0.44 9.32
N LEU A 168 -2.48 0.72 8.67
CA LEU A 168 -2.18 1.99 9.30
C LEU A 168 -3.26 2.41 10.31
N LEU A 169 -4.53 2.32 9.92
CA LEU A 169 -5.66 2.63 10.80
C LEU A 169 -5.70 1.68 11.99
N ALA A 170 -5.53 0.39 11.78
CA ALA A 170 -5.45 -0.62 12.83
C ALA A 170 -4.29 -0.34 13.80
N TYR A 171 -3.14 0.10 13.28
CA TYR A 171 -1.99 0.46 14.13
C TYR A 171 -2.28 1.68 15.01
N PHE A 172 -2.98 2.69 14.49
CA PHE A 172 -3.45 3.82 15.30
C PHE A 172 -4.41 3.37 16.41
N LEU A 173 -5.38 2.52 16.08
CA LEU A 173 -6.36 2.05 17.07
C LEU A 173 -5.75 1.14 18.14
N ARG A 174 -4.66 0.44 17.85
CA ARG A 174 -3.88 -0.31 18.85
C ARG A 174 -3.08 0.58 19.79
N ASN A 175 -2.86 1.84 19.43
CA ASN A 175 -2.03 2.79 20.18
C ASN A 175 -2.75 4.11 20.45
N PRO A 176 -3.95 4.09 21.04
CA PRO A 176 -4.73 5.31 21.25
C PRO A 176 -3.98 6.25 22.19
N ARG A 177 -4.08 7.55 21.92
CA ARG A 177 -3.49 8.66 22.68
C ARG A 177 -1.94 8.69 22.73
N ARG A 178 -1.27 7.76 22.07
CA ARG A 178 0.20 7.74 21.97
C ARG A 178 0.66 8.52 20.74
N VAL A 179 1.70 9.32 20.88
CA VAL A 179 2.40 9.93 19.75
C VAL A 179 3.27 8.85 19.11
N LEU A 180 2.99 8.57 17.83
CA LEU A 180 3.71 7.62 17.01
C LEU A 180 4.62 8.39 16.06
N THR A 181 5.92 8.19 16.17
CA THR A 181 6.86 8.80 15.23
C THR A 181 6.72 8.18 13.84
N ARG A 182 7.10 8.92 12.80
CA ARG A 182 7.06 8.42 11.43
C ARG A 182 7.86 7.12 11.27
N GLU A 183 9.03 7.05 11.90
CA GLU A 183 9.88 5.86 11.86
C GLU A 183 9.18 4.65 12.50
N LYS A 184 8.52 4.83 13.65
CA LYS A 184 7.76 3.76 14.30
C LYS A 184 6.60 3.27 13.43
N ILE A 185 5.88 4.19 12.80
CA ILE A 185 4.79 3.84 11.88
C ILE A 185 5.36 3.04 10.69
N LEU A 186 6.45 3.51 10.08
CA LEU A 186 7.12 2.79 8.99
C LEU A 186 7.51 1.38 9.39
N GLN A 187 8.23 1.24 10.50
CA GLN A 187 8.69 -0.06 10.98
C GLN A 187 7.54 -1.03 11.25
N GLN A 188 6.43 -0.57 11.80
CA GLN A 188 5.31 -1.42 12.19
C GLN A 188 4.39 -1.77 11.02
N VAL A 189 4.15 -0.83 10.12
CA VAL A 189 3.23 -1.02 9.00
C VAL A 189 3.96 -1.52 7.74
N TRP A 190 5.15 -1.00 7.44
CA TRP A 190 5.96 -1.43 6.29
C TRP A 190 7.04 -2.45 6.66
N GLY A 191 7.51 -2.46 7.91
CA GLY A 191 8.47 -3.42 8.47
C GLY A 191 9.84 -2.83 8.74
N LEU A 192 10.62 -3.57 9.56
CA LEU A 192 11.95 -3.13 10.02
C LEU A 192 12.96 -2.93 8.87
N ASP A 193 12.85 -3.73 7.81
CA ASP A 193 13.75 -3.67 6.65
C ASP A 193 13.29 -2.67 5.57
N TYR A 194 12.26 -1.85 5.88
CA TYR A 194 11.76 -0.88 4.93
C TYR A 194 12.75 0.27 4.74
N LEU A 195 13.23 0.46 3.52
CA LEU A 195 14.22 1.48 3.13
C LEU A 195 13.59 2.75 2.52
N GLY A 196 12.24 2.86 2.60
CA GLY A 196 11.51 3.98 2.00
C GLY A 196 11.52 5.26 2.85
N GLU A 197 11.06 6.34 2.22
CA GLU A 197 10.99 7.66 2.84
C GLU A 197 9.81 7.80 3.80
N SER A 198 9.98 8.62 4.83
CA SER A 198 8.92 8.93 5.81
C SER A 198 7.70 9.65 5.19
N ARG A 199 7.85 10.29 4.04
CA ARG A 199 6.78 10.95 3.29
C ARG A 199 5.69 10.01 2.80
N THR A 200 6.02 8.72 2.61
CA THR A 200 5.03 7.67 2.29
C THR A 200 3.91 7.64 3.32
N ILE A 201 4.22 7.87 4.62
CA ILE A 201 3.23 7.88 5.69
C ILE A 201 2.28 9.06 5.55
N ASP A 202 2.80 10.25 5.24
CA ASP A 202 2.00 11.46 5.19
C ASP A 202 0.90 11.34 4.11
N ALA A 203 1.23 10.75 2.95
CA ALA A 203 0.27 10.45 1.89
C ALA A 203 -0.79 9.43 2.34
N HIS A 204 -0.38 8.35 3.02
CA HIS A 204 -1.33 7.34 3.52
C HIS A 204 -2.22 7.88 4.63
N VAL A 205 -1.69 8.69 5.55
CA VAL A 205 -2.51 9.35 6.58
C VAL A 205 -3.53 10.29 5.95
N ARG A 206 -3.13 11.06 4.93
CA ARG A 206 -4.04 11.95 4.20
C ARG A 206 -5.20 11.16 3.58
N ARG A 207 -4.93 10.02 2.94
CA ARG A 207 -5.98 9.18 2.35
C ARG A 207 -6.87 8.54 3.38
N VAL A 208 -6.31 8.01 4.47
CA VAL A 208 -7.10 7.47 5.58
C VAL A 208 -8.05 8.54 6.12
N ARG A 209 -7.55 9.76 6.37
CA ARG A 209 -8.40 10.88 6.80
C ARG A 209 -9.51 11.18 5.80
N ALA A 210 -9.20 11.23 4.50
CA ALA A 210 -10.19 11.49 3.46
C ALA A 210 -11.32 10.44 3.45
N LYS A 211 -10.97 9.17 3.66
CA LYS A 211 -11.94 8.06 3.70
C LYS A 211 -12.72 7.99 5.01
N LEU A 212 -12.15 8.43 6.12
CA LEU A 212 -12.83 8.55 7.41
C LEU A 212 -13.93 9.63 7.40
N GLY A 213 -13.83 10.63 6.52
CA GLY A 213 -14.71 11.80 6.52
C GLY A 213 -14.36 12.80 7.64
N GLU A 214 -14.87 14.02 7.55
CA GLU A 214 -14.48 15.13 8.43
C GLU A 214 -14.66 14.81 9.92
N ALA A 215 -15.79 14.24 10.30
CA ALA A 215 -16.11 13.96 11.70
C ALA A 215 -15.16 12.94 12.37
N ALA A 216 -14.71 11.94 11.63
CA ALA A 216 -13.82 10.91 12.17
C ALA A 216 -12.33 11.22 11.93
N ALA A 217 -12.01 11.99 10.87
CA ALA A 217 -10.64 12.37 10.52
C ALA A 217 -9.94 13.19 11.61
N VAL A 218 -10.70 13.99 12.38
CA VAL A 218 -10.19 14.81 13.48
C VAL A 218 -9.52 13.98 14.58
N HIS A 219 -9.86 12.69 14.68
CA HIS A 219 -9.23 11.81 15.67
C HIS A 219 -7.80 11.42 15.31
N ILE A 220 -7.38 11.56 14.06
CA ILE A 220 -5.96 11.38 13.68
C ILE A 220 -5.30 12.76 13.65
N GLU A 221 -4.57 13.09 14.68
CA GLU A 221 -3.90 14.38 14.84
C GLU A 221 -2.48 14.34 14.26
N THR A 222 -2.03 15.47 13.70
CA THR A 222 -0.63 15.65 13.31
C THR A 222 0.13 16.29 14.47
N VAL A 223 1.18 15.62 14.95
CA VAL A 223 2.13 16.18 15.91
C VAL A 223 3.32 16.72 15.10
N VAL A 224 3.33 18.04 14.94
CA VAL A 224 4.30 18.73 14.07
C VAL A 224 5.73 18.36 14.44
N GLY A 225 6.55 18.03 13.44
CA GLY A 225 7.95 17.63 13.61
C GLY A 225 8.16 16.22 14.17
N VAL A 226 7.11 15.53 14.65
CA VAL A 226 7.23 14.21 15.30
C VAL A 226 6.53 13.11 14.52
N GLY A 227 5.23 13.22 14.28
CA GLY A 227 4.45 12.17 13.65
C GLY A 227 2.95 12.36 13.85
N TYR A 228 2.27 11.31 14.28
CA TYR A 228 0.80 11.28 14.38
C TYR A 228 0.33 10.67 15.68
N ARG A 229 -0.89 11.02 16.09
CA ARG A 229 -1.55 10.48 17.27
C ARG A 229 -3.02 10.21 16.96
N LEU A 230 -3.53 9.06 17.39
CA LEU A 230 -4.98 8.87 17.49
C LEU A 230 -5.41 9.52 18.81
N GLY A 231 -6.02 10.67 18.73
CA GLY A 231 -6.51 11.51 19.79
C GLY A 231 -7.68 12.29 19.27
N GLY A 232 -8.05 13.35 19.89
CA GLY A 232 -9.13 14.22 19.52
C GLY A 232 -9.94 14.55 20.73
N PRO A 233 -10.83 15.53 20.69
CA PRO A 233 -11.61 15.89 21.85
C PRO A 233 -12.28 14.63 22.36
N ALA A 234 -11.85 14.20 23.56
CA ALA A 234 -12.59 13.20 24.29
C ALA A 234 -14.00 13.78 24.41
N GLY A 235 -14.95 13.15 23.72
CA GLY A 235 -16.34 13.44 23.96
C GLY A 235 -16.53 13.36 25.46
N GLY A 236 -16.97 14.47 26.04
CA GLY A 236 -17.27 14.58 27.46
C GLY A 236 -18.41 13.62 27.85
#